data_91c3f2176004e8d7ce6091d9b0956829
#
_entry.id   91c3f2176004e8d7ce6091d9b0956829
#
_cell.length_a   1.000
_cell.length_b   1.000
_cell.length_c   1.000
_cell.angle_alpha   90.00
_cell.angle_beta   90.00
_cell.angle_gamma   90.00
#
_symmetry.space_group_name_H-M   'P 1'
#
loop_
_entity.id
_entity.type
_entity.pdbx_description
1 polymer ?
#
loop_
_entity_poly.entity_id
_entity_poly.type
_entity_poly.pdbx_seq_one_letter_code
_entity_poly.pdbx_strand_id
1 'polypeptide(L)'
;MKKLLLLLLFVLPLSIFAQKRDSVYIKSPIFEMVYSEVLEQPKWVKYNVQCAQNSVSRKGLDFYKEKEYYTSDNSDYVSNEWDKGHMAPAAAFGCDINLLKQTFTYLNSALQHQSLNRGPWKELEEYERNLRQKSDDIYVYIRIDFNPPLKKVPGGATIPTGFYKTIQSKKLNINECYYFYNVAPKSTKLSDFICK
;
A
#
# COMPACT_ATOMS: atom_id res chain seq x y z
N MET A 1 49.45 -46.35 28.16
CA MET A 1 48.01 -45.96 28.20
C MET A 1 47.88 -44.58 27.56
N LYS A 2 47.44 -44.52 26.27
CA LYS A 2 47.22 -43.26 25.53
C LYS A 2 45.79 -42.75 25.80
N LYS A 3 45.67 -41.58 26.47
CA LYS A 3 44.37 -40.93 26.69
C LYS A 3 43.94 -40.27 25.38
N LEU A 4 42.83 -40.77 24.77
CA LEU A 4 42.19 -40.17 23.63
C LEU A 4 41.32 -39.00 24.09
N LEU A 5 41.70 -37.77 23.74
CA LEU A 5 40.96 -36.55 24.06
C LEU A 5 39.91 -36.37 22.96
N LEU A 6 38.65 -36.64 23.28
CA LEU A 6 37.51 -36.46 22.34
C LEU A 6 37.13 -34.95 22.37
N LEU A 7 37.48 -34.24 21.28
CA LEU A 7 37.08 -32.84 21.08
C LEU A 7 35.65 -32.80 20.57
N LEU A 8 34.66 -32.49 21.43
CA LEU A 8 33.27 -32.26 21.00
C LEU A 8 33.20 -30.90 20.32
N LEU A 9 33.10 -30.89 18.98
CA LEU A 9 32.77 -29.70 18.21
C LEU A 9 31.27 -29.37 18.42
N PHE A 10 30.99 -28.34 19.21
CA PHE A 10 29.66 -27.78 19.32
C PHE A 10 29.37 -26.94 18.07
N VAL A 11 28.63 -27.50 17.10
CA VAL A 11 28.11 -26.76 15.94
C VAL A 11 26.85 -26.00 16.42
N LEU A 12 27.05 -24.74 16.79
CA LEU A 12 25.91 -23.85 17.05
C LEU A 12 25.17 -23.60 15.73
N PRO A 13 23.83 -23.83 15.66
CA PRO A 13 23.08 -23.48 14.47
C PRO A 13 23.11 -21.95 14.31
N LEU A 14 23.77 -21.46 13.27
CA LEU A 14 23.63 -20.07 12.85
C LEU A 14 22.20 -19.90 12.30
N SER A 15 21.31 -19.36 13.12
CA SER A 15 20.01 -18.89 12.66
C SER A 15 20.24 -17.66 11.78
N ILE A 16 20.28 -17.86 10.46
CA ILE A 16 20.31 -16.77 9.49
C ILE A 16 18.92 -16.13 9.52
N PHE A 17 18.72 -15.10 10.34
CA PHE A 17 17.56 -14.23 10.22
C PHE A 17 17.70 -13.46 8.91
N ALA A 18 16.79 -13.66 7.98
CA ALA A 18 16.74 -12.87 6.77
C ALA A 18 16.58 -11.39 7.14
N GLN A 19 17.54 -10.55 6.75
CA GLN A 19 17.50 -9.12 7.03
C GLN A 19 16.37 -8.47 6.24
N LYS A 20 15.51 -7.68 6.93
CA LYS A 20 14.43 -6.91 6.29
C LYS A 20 15.03 -5.88 5.32
N ARG A 21 14.49 -5.81 4.12
CA ARG A 21 14.92 -4.89 3.06
C ARG A 21 14.15 -3.58 3.15
N ASP A 22 14.84 -2.44 3.12
CA ASP A 22 14.19 -1.12 3.21
C ASP A 22 13.63 -0.61 1.86
N SER A 23 14.09 -1.14 0.75
CA SER A 23 13.64 -0.68 -0.58
C SER A 23 13.65 -1.84 -1.56
N VAL A 24 12.47 -2.40 -1.80
CA VAL A 24 12.25 -3.48 -2.76
C VAL A 24 11.37 -2.96 -3.88
N TYR A 25 11.91 -2.92 -5.11
CA TYR A 25 11.11 -2.59 -6.29
C TYR A 25 10.28 -3.80 -6.70
N ILE A 26 8.99 -3.60 -6.87
CA ILE A 26 8.02 -4.64 -7.23
C ILE A 26 7.22 -4.14 -8.44
N LYS A 27 7.08 -5.00 -9.43
CA LYS A 27 6.25 -4.78 -10.61
C LYS A 27 5.26 -5.91 -10.77
N SER A 28 3.99 -5.56 -10.87
CA SER A 28 2.88 -6.48 -11.12
C SER A 28 2.06 -6.00 -12.33
N PRO A 29 1.08 -6.77 -12.82
CA PRO A 29 0.18 -6.31 -13.87
C PRO A 29 -0.64 -5.06 -13.52
N ILE A 30 -0.85 -4.78 -12.23
CA ILE A 30 -1.74 -3.70 -11.77
C ILE A 30 -1.01 -2.49 -11.19
N PHE A 31 0.24 -2.66 -10.72
CA PHE A 31 1.02 -1.57 -10.14
C PHE A 31 2.53 -1.78 -10.28
N GLU A 32 3.26 -0.69 -10.17
CA GLU A 32 4.68 -0.65 -9.85
C GLU A 32 4.84 0.04 -8.49
N MET A 33 5.77 -0.42 -7.64
CA MET A 33 5.98 0.18 -6.33
C MET A 33 7.41 -0.02 -5.82
N VAL A 34 7.76 0.77 -4.81
CA VAL A 34 8.83 0.43 -3.87
C VAL A 34 8.19 0.15 -2.52
N TYR A 35 8.51 -1.00 -1.95
CA TYR A 35 8.06 -1.45 -0.65
C TYR A 35 9.22 -1.47 0.35
N SER A 36 8.96 -1.14 1.61
CA SER A 36 9.90 -1.26 2.71
C SER A 36 9.44 -2.35 3.67
N GLU A 37 10.22 -3.43 3.77
CA GLU A 37 9.99 -4.49 4.76
C GLU A 37 10.33 -4.00 6.19
N VAL A 38 11.17 -2.97 6.30
CA VAL A 38 11.52 -2.33 7.58
C VAL A 38 10.36 -1.53 8.14
N LEU A 39 9.65 -0.80 7.27
CA LEU A 39 8.46 -0.03 7.61
C LEU A 39 7.19 -0.90 7.59
N GLU A 40 7.24 -2.05 6.88
CA GLU A 40 6.09 -2.90 6.55
C GLU A 40 5.00 -2.14 5.80
N GLN A 41 5.45 -1.22 4.91
CA GLN A 41 4.59 -0.30 4.18
C GLN A 41 5.16 -0.02 2.77
N PRO A 42 4.33 0.29 1.77
CA PRO A 42 4.80 0.85 0.52
C PRO A 42 5.39 2.26 0.75
N LYS A 43 6.46 2.59 0.02
CA LYS A 43 7.06 3.96 -0.02
C LYS A 43 6.46 4.79 -1.13
N TRP A 44 6.17 4.15 -2.25
CA TRP A 44 5.38 4.72 -3.34
C TRP A 44 4.71 3.62 -4.17
N VAL A 45 3.60 3.96 -4.80
CA VAL A 45 2.84 3.10 -5.70
C VAL A 45 2.44 3.89 -6.94
N LYS A 46 2.47 3.23 -8.09
CA LYS A 46 2.09 3.79 -9.38
C LYS A 46 1.20 2.81 -10.12
N TYR A 47 0.09 3.28 -10.66
CA TYR A 47 -0.84 2.45 -11.41
C TYR A 47 -1.55 3.24 -12.52
N ASN A 48 -2.16 2.50 -13.45
CA ASN A 48 -3.11 3.04 -14.42
C ASN A 48 -4.51 2.56 -14.05
N VAL A 49 -5.48 3.46 -14.01
CA VAL A 49 -6.90 3.12 -13.77
C VAL A 49 -7.43 2.29 -14.94
N GLN A 50 -7.70 1.00 -14.71
CA GLN A 50 -8.12 0.08 -15.76
C GLN A 50 -9.62 0.12 -16.01
N CYS A 51 -10.41 0.31 -14.96
CA CYS A 51 -11.86 0.16 -14.99
C CYS A 51 -12.56 1.47 -14.64
N ALA A 52 -13.46 1.93 -15.51
CA ALA A 52 -14.34 3.05 -15.20
C ALA A 52 -15.50 2.63 -14.28
N GLN A 53 -15.95 1.37 -14.41
CA GLN A 53 -17.04 0.79 -13.64
C GLN A 53 -16.69 -0.62 -13.17
N ASN A 54 -17.24 -1.02 -12.02
CA ASN A 54 -17.11 -2.37 -11.51
C ASN A 54 -18.13 -3.30 -12.16
N SER A 55 -17.69 -4.46 -12.61
CA SER A 55 -18.57 -5.52 -13.16
C SER A 55 -18.41 -6.85 -12.43
N VAL A 56 -17.40 -6.97 -11.54
CA VAL A 56 -17.16 -8.17 -10.74
C VAL A 56 -17.27 -7.87 -9.24
N SER A 57 -17.75 -8.86 -8.50
CA SER A 57 -17.91 -8.74 -7.05
C SER A 57 -16.60 -8.98 -6.33
N ARG A 58 -16.31 -8.16 -5.31
CA ARG A 58 -15.23 -8.37 -4.36
C ARG A 58 -15.63 -9.23 -3.15
N LYS A 59 -16.86 -9.74 -3.13
CA LYS A 59 -17.36 -10.57 -2.01
C LYS A 59 -16.49 -11.82 -1.84
N GLY A 60 -16.03 -12.07 -0.62
CA GLY A 60 -15.15 -13.20 -0.30
C GLY A 60 -13.67 -12.97 -0.60
N LEU A 61 -13.27 -11.81 -1.09
CA LEU A 61 -11.85 -11.43 -1.17
C LEU A 61 -11.40 -10.82 0.16
N ASP A 62 -10.25 -11.27 0.64
CA ASP A 62 -9.56 -10.69 1.80
C ASP A 62 -8.07 -10.52 1.47
N PHE A 63 -7.39 -9.71 2.26
CA PHE A 63 -5.96 -9.45 2.08
C PHE A 63 -5.12 -10.70 2.35
N TYR A 64 -4.13 -10.93 1.49
CA TYR A 64 -3.19 -12.04 1.58
C TYR A 64 -1.74 -11.54 1.62
N LYS A 65 -0.87 -12.38 2.22
CA LYS A 65 0.59 -12.13 2.28
C LYS A 65 1.28 -12.80 1.10
N GLU A 66 2.18 -12.07 0.47
CA GLU A 66 3.14 -12.65 -0.46
C GLU A 66 4.27 -13.34 0.32
N LYS A 67 4.63 -14.56 -0.09
CA LYS A 67 5.65 -15.35 0.63
C LYS A 67 7.06 -14.76 0.55
N GLU A 68 7.33 -13.98 -0.50
CA GLU A 68 8.66 -13.46 -0.82
C GLU A 68 9.00 -12.16 -0.07
N TYR A 69 7.99 -11.55 0.59
CA TYR A 69 8.11 -10.24 1.21
C TYR A 69 7.64 -10.26 2.66
N TYR A 70 8.36 -9.52 3.50
CA TYR A 70 7.91 -9.25 4.85
C TYR A 70 6.97 -8.04 4.83
N THR A 71 5.69 -8.26 5.12
CA THR A 71 4.64 -7.23 5.03
C THR A 71 3.90 -7.06 6.35
N SER A 72 3.13 -5.97 6.48
CA SER A 72 2.04 -5.91 7.47
C SER A 72 1.10 -7.10 7.34
N ASP A 73 0.30 -7.34 8.36
CA ASP A 73 -0.72 -8.40 8.36
C ASP A 73 -1.95 -7.99 9.20
N ASN A 74 -2.87 -8.93 9.43
CA ASN A 74 -4.09 -8.64 10.18
C ASN A 74 -3.81 -8.08 11.59
N SER A 75 -2.72 -8.46 12.25
CA SER A 75 -2.40 -7.98 13.61
C SER A 75 -2.14 -6.48 13.67
N ASP A 76 -1.71 -5.87 12.56
CA ASP A 76 -1.45 -4.44 12.47
C ASP A 76 -2.71 -3.59 12.42
N TYR A 77 -3.86 -4.21 12.13
CA TYR A 77 -5.15 -3.54 11.93
C TYR A 77 -6.19 -3.87 13.01
N VAL A 78 -5.82 -4.65 14.03
CA VAL A 78 -6.75 -5.06 15.10
C VAL A 78 -6.80 -4.01 16.20
N SER A 79 -8.01 -3.65 16.64
CA SER A 79 -8.27 -2.78 17.79
C SER A 79 -7.61 -1.40 17.69
N ASN A 80 -7.58 -0.83 16.50
CA ASN A 80 -7.03 0.50 16.25
C ASN A 80 -7.87 1.25 15.19
N GLU A 81 -7.45 2.47 14.82
CA GLU A 81 -8.17 3.36 13.92
C GLU A 81 -7.74 3.23 12.44
N TRP A 82 -6.88 2.25 12.12
CA TRP A 82 -6.30 2.08 10.79
C TRP A 82 -7.09 1.08 9.96
N ASP A 83 -7.48 1.49 8.77
CA ASP A 83 -7.95 0.59 7.71
C ASP A 83 -6.77 0.04 6.91
N LYS A 84 -6.96 -1.14 6.28
CA LYS A 84 -6.12 -1.63 5.19
C LYS A 84 -6.38 -0.76 3.96
N GLY A 85 -5.81 0.44 3.93
CA GLY A 85 -6.01 1.40 2.84
C GLY A 85 -5.34 0.90 1.56
N HIS A 86 -6.12 0.61 0.52
CA HIS A 86 -5.56 0.27 -0.78
C HIS A 86 -4.81 1.46 -1.37
N MET A 87 -3.60 1.24 -1.88
CA MET A 87 -2.89 2.26 -2.67
C MET A 87 -3.35 2.22 -4.12
N ALA A 88 -3.31 1.07 -4.79
CA ALA A 88 -4.01 0.84 -6.05
C ALA A 88 -5.43 0.32 -5.71
N PRO A 89 -6.50 1.13 -5.89
CA PRO A 89 -7.81 0.83 -5.33
C PRO A 89 -8.49 -0.33 -6.06
N ALA A 90 -9.17 -1.19 -5.32
CA ALA A 90 -9.90 -2.35 -5.85
C ALA A 90 -10.88 -1.96 -6.96
N ALA A 91 -11.54 -0.81 -6.83
CA ALA A 91 -12.51 -0.34 -7.82
C ALA A 91 -11.88 0.12 -9.15
N ALA A 92 -10.59 0.47 -9.18
CA ALA A 92 -9.88 0.78 -10.42
C ALA A 92 -9.59 -0.48 -11.28
N PHE A 93 -9.81 -1.66 -10.71
CA PHE A 93 -9.55 -2.98 -11.33
C PHE A 93 -10.77 -3.91 -11.26
N GLY A 94 -11.92 -3.40 -10.86
CA GLY A 94 -13.14 -4.16 -10.59
C GLY A 94 -13.92 -4.60 -11.83
N CYS A 95 -13.38 -4.51 -13.04
CA CYS A 95 -13.95 -5.06 -14.27
C CYS A 95 -13.34 -6.41 -14.68
N ASP A 96 -12.27 -6.85 -14.01
CA ASP A 96 -11.64 -8.15 -14.20
C ASP A 96 -11.32 -8.78 -12.84
N ILE A 97 -11.77 -10.02 -12.60
CA ILE A 97 -11.61 -10.71 -11.32
C ILE A 97 -10.14 -11.01 -11.00
N ASN A 98 -9.30 -11.27 -12.01
CA ASN A 98 -7.89 -11.59 -11.79
C ASN A 98 -7.08 -10.33 -11.44
N LEU A 99 -7.41 -9.18 -12.04
CA LEU A 99 -6.82 -7.89 -11.68
C LEU A 99 -7.32 -7.46 -10.30
N LEU A 100 -8.63 -7.59 -10.03
CA LEU A 100 -9.23 -7.25 -8.75
C LEU A 100 -8.59 -8.03 -7.59
N LYS A 101 -8.38 -9.34 -7.72
CA LYS A 101 -7.72 -10.16 -6.70
C LYS A 101 -6.33 -9.66 -6.34
N GLN A 102 -5.55 -9.19 -7.32
CA GLN A 102 -4.20 -8.70 -7.09
C GLN A 102 -4.16 -7.42 -6.25
N THR A 103 -5.27 -6.67 -6.15
CA THR A 103 -5.31 -5.48 -5.29
C THR A 103 -5.33 -5.84 -3.81
N PHE A 104 -5.71 -7.07 -3.43
CA PHE A 104 -5.84 -7.53 -2.04
C PHE A 104 -4.56 -8.11 -1.45
N THR A 105 -3.39 -7.79 -1.99
CA THR A 105 -2.11 -8.10 -1.33
C THR A 105 -1.78 -7.06 -0.25
N TYR A 106 -1.18 -7.48 0.88
CA TYR A 106 -0.67 -6.55 1.89
C TYR A 106 0.43 -5.62 1.36
N LEU A 107 1.11 -5.97 0.28
CA LEU A 107 2.02 -5.05 -0.42
C LEU A 107 1.31 -3.76 -0.88
N ASN A 108 0.05 -3.88 -1.30
CA ASN A 108 -0.77 -2.78 -1.80
C ASN A 108 -1.58 -2.07 -0.71
N SER A 109 -1.36 -2.38 0.56
CA SER A 109 -2.05 -1.74 1.68
C SER A 109 -1.13 -0.84 2.50
N ALA A 110 -1.68 0.26 3.00
CA ALA A 110 -1.04 1.08 4.01
C ALA A 110 -1.96 1.25 5.23
N LEU A 111 -1.36 1.46 6.42
CA LEU A 111 -2.09 1.88 7.61
C LEU A 111 -2.68 3.26 7.35
N GLN A 112 -3.93 3.33 6.98
CA GLN A 112 -4.62 4.57 6.64
C GLN A 112 -5.75 4.87 7.63
N HIS A 113 -5.79 6.08 8.17
CA HIS A 113 -6.84 6.48 9.11
C HIS A 113 -8.23 6.23 8.49
N GLN A 114 -9.11 5.52 9.21
CA GLN A 114 -10.42 5.07 8.69
C GLN A 114 -11.26 6.19 8.11
N SER A 115 -11.30 7.37 8.77
CA SER A 115 -12.08 8.51 8.27
C SER A 115 -11.47 9.14 7.02
N LEU A 116 -10.14 9.06 6.83
CA LEU A 116 -9.49 9.47 5.60
C LEU A 116 -9.82 8.48 4.48
N ASN A 117 -9.59 7.19 4.72
CA ASN A 117 -9.78 6.12 3.74
C ASN A 117 -11.23 6.06 3.22
N ARG A 118 -12.19 6.17 4.13
CA ARG A 118 -13.64 6.07 3.82
C ARG A 118 -14.26 7.40 3.37
N GLY A 119 -13.55 8.51 3.54
CA GLY A 119 -13.95 9.88 3.19
C GLY A 119 -13.25 10.41 1.95
N PRO A 120 -12.46 11.50 2.06
CA PRO A 120 -11.93 12.22 0.90
C PRO A 120 -10.97 11.37 0.03
N TRP A 121 -10.31 10.35 0.56
CA TRP A 121 -9.52 9.41 -0.25
C TRP A 121 -10.42 8.63 -1.21
N LYS A 122 -11.55 8.09 -0.72
CA LYS A 122 -12.54 7.38 -1.54
C LYS A 122 -13.15 8.31 -2.60
N GLU A 123 -13.46 9.58 -2.25
CA GLU A 123 -13.95 10.57 -3.21
C GLU A 123 -12.95 10.80 -4.36
N LEU A 124 -11.64 10.87 -4.04
CA LEU A 124 -10.61 11.01 -5.06
C LEU A 124 -10.50 9.76 -5.95
N GLU A 125 -10.67 8.54 -5.40
CA GLU A 125 -10.74 7.31 -6.18
C GLU A 125 -11.97 7.27 -7.11
N GLU A 126 -13.09 7.83 -6.70
CA GLU A 126 -14.27 7.98 -7.58
C GLU A 126 -14.01 8.99 -8.70
N TYR A 127 -13.31 10.09 -8.40
CA TYR A 127 -12.87 11.05 -9.40
C TYR A 127 -11.95 10.40 -10.46
N GLU A 128 -10.98 9.60 -10.06
CA GLU A 128 -10.10 8.85 -10.97
C GLU A 128 -10.90 7.96 -11.95
N ARG A 129 -11.91 7.25 -11.45
CA ARG A 129 -12.77 6.40 -12.30
C ARG A 129 -13.65 7.22 -13.21
N ASN A 130 -14.11 8.40 -12.80
CA ASN A 130 -14.87 9.33 -13.66
C ASN A 130 -13.98 9.88 -14.78
N LEU A 131 -12.69 10.12 -14.54
CA LEU A 131 -11.73 10.45 -15.58
C LEU A 131 -11.52 9.26 -16.52
N ARG A 132 -11.45 8.04 -16.00
CA ARG A 132 -11.30 6.82 -16.80
C ARG A 132 -12.45 6.59 -17.77
N GLN A 133 -13.66 7.08 -17.49
CA GLN A 133 -14.77 7.08 -18.46
C GLN A 133 -14.48 7.95 -19.69
N LYS A 134 -13.64 8.96 -19.54
CA LYS A 134 -13.30 9.93 -20.60
C LYS A 134 -12.00 9.59 -21.32
N SER A 135 -11.09 8.86 -20.68
CA SER A 135 -9.77 8.52 -21.23
C SER A 135 -9.20 7.24 -20.62
N ASP A 136 -8.39 6.52 -21.38
CA ASP A 136 -7.68 5.30 -20.96
C ASP A 136 -6.28 5.58 -20.37
N ASP A 137 -5.80 6.82 -20.42
CA ASP A 137 -4.49 7.24 -19.95
C ASP A 137 -4.50 7.91 -18.56
N ILE A 138 -5.28 7.36 -17.62
CA ILE A 138 -5.34 7.87 -16.25
C ILE A 138 -4.28 7.20 -15.40
N TYR A 139 -3.15 7.89 -15.21
CA TYR A 139 -2.03 7.44 -14.40
C TYR A 139 -2.07 8.07 -13.02
N VAL A 140 -1.87 7.26 -12.01
CA VAL A 140 -1.83 7.69 -10.61
C VAL A 140 -0.48 7.33 -10.01
N TYR A 141 0.11 8.27 -9.28
CA TYR A 141 1.31 8.09 -8.49
C TYR A 141 1.03 8.49 -7.05
N ILE A 142 1.34 7.60 -6.12
CA ILE A 142 1.18 7.83 -4.68
C ILE A 142 2.57 7.75 -4.04
N ARG A 143 2.98 8.79 -3.31
CA ARG A 143 4.11 8.77 -2.40
C ARG A 143 3.59 8.76 -0.97
N ILE A 144 4.14 7.86 -0.16
CA ILE A 144 3.76 7.70 1.23
C ILE A 144 4.86 8.33 2.09
N ASP A 145 4.48 9.26 2.97
CA ASP A 145 5.41 9.99 3.82
C ASP A 145 5.53 9.33 5.21
N PHE A 146 6.78 9.30 5.70
CA PHE A 146 7.15 8.80 7.01
C PHE A 146 8.06 9.83 7.70
N ASN A 147 7.46 10.86 8.30
CA ASN A 147 8.20 11.92 8.96
C ASN A 147 8.47 11.55 10.43
N PRO A 148 9.71 11.77 10.94
CA PRO A 148 10.03 11.53 12.35
C PRO A 148 9.23 12.44 13.30
N PRO A 149 8.94 11.97 14.54
CA PRO A 149 9.24 10.64 15.05
C PRO A 149 8.32 9.55 14.47
N LEU A 150 8.92 8.44 14.02
CA LEU A 150 8.15 7.32 13.48
C LEU A 150 7.33 6.63 14.57
N LYS A 151 6.06 6.36 14.27
CA LYS A 151 5.17 5.61 15.14
C LYS A 151 4.86 4.24 14.51
N LYS A 152 4.69 3.23 15.35
CA LYS A 152 4.33 1.88 14.93
C LYS A 152 3.07 1.42 15.65
N VAL A 153 2.32 0.55 14.99
CA VAL A 153 1.26 -0.23 15.66
C VAL A 153 1.88 -1.40 16.44
N PRO A 154 1.17 -2.02 17.39
CA PRO A 154 1.69 -3.16 18.15
C PRO A 154 2.15 -4.34 17.28
N GLY A 155 1.56 -4.56 16.11
CA GLY A 155 1.96 -5.59 15.14
C GLY A 155 3.33 -5.35 14.50
N GLY A 156 3.81 -4.11 14.48
CA GLY A 156 5.15 -3.75 14.02
C GLY A 156 5.20 -2.80 12.83
N ALA A 157 4.12 -2.72 12.05
CA ALA A 157 4.05 -1.85 10.89
C ALA A 157 4.11 -0.36 11.27
N THR A 158 4.81 0.43 10.46
CA THR A 158 5.01 1.86 10.70
C THR A 158 3.83 2.65 10.14
N ILE A 159 3.31 3.57 10.95
CA ILE A 159 2.19 4.43 10.59
C ILE A 159 2.70 5.55 9.66
N PRO A 160 2.19 5.65 8.42
CA PRO A 160 2.48 6.79 7.55
C PRO A 160 2.02 8.11 8.16
N THR A 161 2.74 9.20 7.90
CA THR A 161 2.34 10.55 8.33
C THR A 161 1.43 11.24 7.32
N GLY A 162 1.47 10.81 6.05
CA GLY A 162 0.64 11.37 4.99
C GLY A 162 0.86 10.70 3.65
N PHE A 163 0.07 11.15 2.68
CA PHE A 163 0.05 10.62 1.31
C PHE A 163 -0.02 11.75 0.30
N TYR A 164 0.95 11.81 -0.61
CA TYR A 164 0.81 12.55 -1.85
C TYR A 164 0.16 11.65 -2.89
N LYS A 165 -0.83 12.16 -3.62
CA LYS A 165 -1.47 11.44 -4.72
C LYS A 165 -1.55 12.35 -5.93
N THR A 166 -0.85 11.97 -7.00
CA THR A 166 -0.81 12.73 -8.27
C THR A 166 -1.60 11.98 -9.33
N ILE A 167 -2.49 12.66 -10.03
CA ILE A 167 -3.29 12.13 -11.13
C ILE A 167 -2.85 12.83 -12.42
N GLN A 168 -2.53 12.04 -13.43
CA GLN A 168 -2.05 12.52 -14.72
C GLN A 168 -2.81 11.91 -15.88
N SER A 169 -3.14 12.73 -16.87
CA SER A 169 -3.63 12.33 -18.18
C SER A 169 -3.14 13.32 -19.23
N LYS A 170 -2.39 12.85 -20.20
CA LYS A 170 -1.97 13.68 -21.34
C LYS A 170 -3.16 14.02 -22.25
N LYS A 171 -4.03 13.05 -22.50
CA LYS A 171 -5.21 13.20 -23.37
C LYS A 171 -6.21 14.22 -22.82
N LEU A 172 -6.36 14.30 -21.48
CA LEU A 172 -7.25 15.24 -20.81
C LEU A 172 -6.54 16.50 -20.33
N ASN A 173 -5.23 16.63 -20.57
CA ASN A 173 -4.39 17.73 -20.05
C ASN A 173 -4.51 17.91 -18.53
N ILE A 174 -4.48 16.78 -17.77
CA ILE A 174 -4.58 16.74 -16.31
C ILE A 174 -3.20 16.46 -15.72
N ASN A 175 -2.83 17.25 -14.70
CA ASN A 175 -1.69 17.03 -13.83
C ASN A 175 -2.02 17.63 -12.47
N GLU A 176 -2.70 16.87 -11.65
CA GLU A 176 -3.23 17.30 -10.35
C GLU A 176 -2.50 16.58 -9.21
N CYS A 177 -2.26 17.29 -8.12
CA CYS A 177 -1.64 16.77 -6.92
C CYS A 177 -2.51 17.05 -5.71
N TYR A 178 -2.66 16.04 -4.85
CA TYR A 178 -3.38 16.10 -3.59
C TYR A 178 -2.48 15.61 -2.45
N TYR A 179 -2.59 16.25 -1.29
CA TYR A 179 -1.90 15.82 -0.07
C TYR A 179 -2.88 15.59 1.07
N PHE A 180 -2.76 14.44 1.69
CA PHE A 180 -3.58 14.03 2.82
C PHE A 180 -2.70 13.72 4.03
N TYR A 181 -2.88 14.44 5.13
CA TYR A 181 -2.37 13.98 6.41
C TYR A 181 -3.09 12.70 6.84
N ASN A 182 -2.37 11.74 7.41
CA ASN A 182 -2.94 10.46 7.84
C ASN A 182 -3.62 10.57 9.20
N VAL A 183 -4.66 11.38 9.27
CA VAL A 183 -5.49 11.67 10.45
C VAL A 183 -6.94 11.80 10.05
N ALA A 184 -7.87 11.92 11.03
CA ALA A 184 -9.25 12.26 10.73
C ALA A 184 -9.31 13.61 9.99
N PRO A 185 -9.80 13.67 8.74
CA PRO A 185 -9.84 14.90 7.96
C PRO A 185 -10.91 15.87 8.51
N LYS A 186 -10.60 17.16 8.43
CA LYS A 186 -11.54 18.23 8.79
C LYS A 186 -12.53 18.59 7.67
N SER A 187 -12.27 18.12 6.46
CA SER A 187 -13.07 18.37 5.26
C SER A 187 -13.18 17.10 4.42
N THR A 188 -14.22 17.02 3.58
CA THR A 188 -14.36 16.01 2.53
C THR A 188 -14.17 16.59 1.12
N LYS A 189 -14.08 17.94 1.00
CA LYS A 189 -13.93 18.59 -0.31
C LYS A 189 -12.53 18.40 -0.85
N LEU A 190 -12.40 17.82 -2.04
CA LEU A 190 -11.10 17.55 -2.68
C LEU A 190 -10.25 18.82 -2.88
N SER A 191 -10.90 19.97 -3.11
CA SER A 191 -10.19 21.26 -3.25
C SER A 191 -9.32 21.62 -2.04
N ASP A 192 -9.67 21.14 -0.83
CA ASP A 192 -8.95 21.46 0.39
C ASP A 192 -7.65 20.63 0.55
N PHE A 193 -7.44 19.64 -0.31
CA PHE A 193 -6.29 18.74 -0.33
C PHE A 193 -5.34 18.98 -1.51
N ILE A 194 -5.62 19.93 -2.40
CA ILE A 194 -4.74 20.26 -3.53
C ILE A 194 -3.38 20.70 -2.97
N CYS A 195 -2.29 20.14 -3.54
CA CYS A 195 -0.93 20.50 -3.18
C CYS A 195 -0.69 21.99 -3.41
N LYS A 196 -0.04 22.63 -2.44
CA LYS A 196 0.39 24.04 -2.52
C LYS A 196 1.80 24.13 -3.08
#